data_1aca54af690af5df8100d9ff74d913cb
#
_entry.id   1aca54af690af5df8100d9ff74d913cb
#
_cell.length_a   1.000
_cell.length_b   1.000
_cell.length_c   1.000
_cell.angle_alpha   90.00
_cell.angle_beta   90.00
_cell.angle_gamma   90.00
#
_symmetry.space_group_name_H-M   'P 1'
#
loop_
_entity.id
_entity.type
_entity.pdbx_description
1 polymer ?
#
loop_
_entity_poly.entity_id
_entity_poly.type
_entity_poly.pdbx_seq_one_letter_code
_entity_poly.pdbx_strand_id
1 'polypeptide(L)'
;LSLRRQRQMCIRDRFATILAYAVQKYGLDGIGFDNEYDGSPTTVSGSWGNIITKLRAKMPADKLITVFQWGNYGSSQINATAGAKIDYVYANFGYSTYIGVAGVTKDRFAPLSLNLGVYNSPSTAGDRAYDLAEAGYGAIMHFNLRTRSQNDPTALFKAIADGAWGETNVTCTNGNRPQDWTFVPSGYTITYAEATAQ
;
A
#
# COMPACT_ATOMS: atom_id res chain seq x y z
N LEU A 1 28.82 -16.13 -9.81
CA LEU A 1 27.61 -15.35 -10.15
C LEU A 1 27.89 -14.56 -11.43
N SER A 2 27.00 -14.67 -12.47
CA SER A 2 27.21 -13.94 -13.72
C SER A 2 27.16 -12.43 -13.47
N LEU A 3 27.95 -11.65 -14.20
CA LEU A 3 27.98 -10.18 -14.15
C LEU A 3 26.58 -9.56 -14.26
N ARG A 4 25.68 -10.19 -15.02
CA ARG A 4 24.29 -9.78 -15.17
C ARG A 4 23.51 -9.90 -13.85
N ARG A 5 23.70 -10.99 -13.09
CA ARG A 5 23.08 -11.17 -11.76
C ARG A 5 23.61 -10.16 -10.74
N GLN A 6 24.91 -9.92 -10.75
CA GLN A 6 25.51 -8.92 -9.84
C GLN A 6 24.96 -7.52 -10.14
N ARG A 7 24.85 -7.12 -11.41
CA ARG A 7 24.28 -5.82 -11.81
C ARG A 7 22.82 -5.69 -11.36
N GLN A 8 22.00 -6.72 -11.52
CA GLN A 8 20.61 -6.69 -11.09
C GLN A 8 20.46 -6.61 -9.56
N MET A 9 21.33 -7.29 -8.81
CA MET A 9 21.35 -7.20 -7.36
C MET A 9 21.72 -5.78 -6.89
N CYS A 10 22.71 -5.16 -7.52
CA CYS A 10 23.12 -3.78 -7.22
C CYS A 10 21.98 -2.77 -7.49
N ILE A 11 21.28 -2.89 -8.62
CA ILE A 11 20.19 -1.99 -8.97
C ILE A 11 19.08 -2.05 -7.92
N ARG A 12 18.66 -3.25 -7.52
CA ARG A 12 17.59 -3.45 -6.51
C ARG A 12 18.02 -2.97 -5.13
N ASP A 13 19.27 -3.17 -4.78
CA ASP A 13 19.81 -2.69 -3.52
C ASP A 13 19.85 -1.16 -3.48
N ARG A 14 20.34 -0.52 -4.55
CA ARG A 14 20.32 0.93 -4.69
C ARG A 14 18.93 1.50 -4.60
N PHE A 15 17.95 0.90 -5.29
CA PHE A 15 16.57 1.33 -5.26
C PHE A 15 15.98 1.24 -3.85
N ALA A 16 16.16 0.12 -3.16
CA ALA A 16 15.72 -0.05 -1.79
C ALA A 16 16.40 0.96 -0.82
N THR A 17 17.68 1.28 -1.04
CA THR A 17 18.39 2.30 -0.24
C THR A 17 17.80 3.70 -0.44
N ILE A 18 17.52 4.06 -1.69
CA ILE A 18 16.89 5.36 -2.02
C ILE A 18 15.50 5.47 -1.37
N LEU A 19 14.69 4.42 -1.45
CA LEU A 19 13.36 4.41 -0.84
C LEU A 19 13.42 4.51 0.70
N ALA A 20 14.29 3.75 1.34
CA ALA A 20 14.47 3.82 2.79
C ALA A 20 14.91 5.22 3.24
N TYR A 21 15.84 5.82 2.50
CA TYR A 21 16.29 7.18 2.74
C TYR A 21 15.15 8.21 2.55
N ALA A 22 14.32 8.06 1.52
CA ALA A 22 13.17 8.93 1.31
C ALA A 22 12.20 8.89 2.50
N VAL A 23 11.92 7.70 3.03
CA VAL A 23 11.08 7.53 4.23
C VAL A 23 11.66 8.31 5.41
N GLN A 24 12.95 8.17 5.66
CA GLN A 24 13.63 8.87 6.76
C GLN A 24 13.68 10.38 6.52
N LYS A 25 14.11 10.81 5.35
CA LYS A 25 14.31 12.21 4.99
C LYS A 25 13.02 13.05 5.07
N TYR A 26 11.91 12.45 4.64
CA TYR A 26 10.63 13.15 4.59
C TYR A 26 9.68 12.79 5.74
N GLY A 27 10.12 11.98 6.70
CA GLY A 27 9.28 11.56 7.81
C GLY A 27 8.05 10.79 7.38
N LEU A 28 8.16 9.99 6.31
CA LEU A 28 7.03 9.21 5.79
C LEU A 28 6.72 8.02 6.70
N ASP A 29 5.48 7.54 6.65
CA ASP A 29 5.06 6.36 7.41
C ASP A 29 5.44 5.05 6.71
N GLY A 30 5.85 5.11 5.45
CA GLY A 30 6.29 3.93 4.70
C GLY A 30 6.31 4.10 3.20
N ILE A 31 6.30 2.97 2.48
CA ILE A 31 6.31 2.90 1.02
C ILE A 31 5.14 2.05 0.53
N GLY A 32 4.32 2.60 -0.35
CA GLY A 32 3.32 1.86 -1.11
C GLY A 32 3.80 1.57 -2.52
N PHE A 33 3.68 0.31 -2.94
CA PHE A 33 3.95 -0.11 -4.30
C PHE A 33 2.66 -0.24 -5.08
N ASP A 34 2.55 0.54 -6.14
CA ASP A 34 1.46 0.47 -7.11
C ASP A 34 2.06 0.36 -8.51
N ASN A 35 1.89 -0.79 -9.14
CA ASN A 35 2.44 -1.06 -10.46
C ASN A 35 1.35 -1.59 -11.39
N GLU A 36 0.68 -0.69 -12.08
CA GLU A 36 -0.45 -0.99 -12.94
C GLU A 36 -0.14 -0.92 -14.43
N TYR A 37 0.83 -0.09 -14.80
CA TYR A 37 0.97 0.36 -16.19
C TYR A 37 2.25 -0.10 -16.87
N ASP A 38 3.08 -0.88 -16.21
CA ASP A 38 4.25 -1.42 -16.87
C ASP A 38 3.84 -2.61 -17.77
N GLY A 39 3.21 -2.37 -18.86
CA GLY A 39 2.89 -3.39 -19.86
C GLY A 39 4.10 -4.14 -20.41
N SER A 40 5.25 -4.02 -19.75
CA SER A 40 6.49 -4.62 -20.18
C SER A 40 6.60 -6.07 -19.72
N PRO A 41 6.72 -7.02 -20.65
CA PRO A 41 7.05 -8.40 -20.35
C PRO A 41 8.45 -8.59 -19.79
N THR A 42 9.21 -7.52 -19.62
CA THR A 42 10.61 -7.54 -19.19
C THR A 42 10.81 -7.47 -17.68
N THR A 43 9.75 -7.47 -16.89
CA THR A 43 9.87 -7.57 -15.42
C THR A 43 10.59 -8.87 -15.08
N VAL A 44 11.78 -8.77 -14.54
CA VAL A 44 12.53 -9.97 -14.13
C VAL A 44 11.81 -10.62 -12.96
N SER A 45 11.44 -11.88 -13.13
CA SER A 45 10.75 -12.68 -12.11
C SER A 45 11.40 -12.52 -10.72
N GLY A 46 10.59 -12.29 -9.71
CA GLY A 46 11.02 -12.08 -8.33
C GLY A 46 11.68 -10.72 -8.05
N SER A 47 11.65 -9.76 -8.98
CA SER A 47 12.24 -8.44 -8.74
C SER A 47 11.60 -7.72 -7.58
N TRP A 48 10.28 -7.70 -7.51
CA TRP A 48 9.54 -7.06 -6.44
C TRP A 48 9.78 -7.70 -5.09
N GLY A 49 9.73 -9.03 -5.01
CA GLY A 49 10.07 -9.74 -3.77
C GLY A 49 11.48 -9.44 -3.27
N ASN A 50 12.44 -9.30 -4.17
CA ASN A 50 13.81 -8.91 -3.80
C ASN A 50 13.88 -7.46 -3.31
N ILE A 51 13.17 -6.52 -3.95
CA ILE A 51 13.13 -5.11 -3.53
C ILE A 51 12.48 -4.99 -2.16
N ILE A 52 11.32 -5.62 -1.94
CA ILE A 52 10.60 -5.64 -0.66
C ILE A 52 11.50 -6.19 0.46
N THR A 53 12.19 -7.31 0.21
CA THR A 53 13.08 -7.92 1.18
C THR A 53 14.24 -6.99 1.57
N LYS A 54 14.84 -6.31 0.59
CA LYS A 54 15.92 -5.36 0.83
C LYS A 54 15.45 -4.08 1.49
N LEU A 55 14.26 -3.59 1.11
CA LEU A 55 13.66 -2.41 1.70
C LEU A 55 13.35 -2.64 3.17
N ARG A 56 12.71 -3.76 3.53
CA ARG A 56 12.44 -4.11 4.93
C ARG A 56 13.71 -4.19 5.78
N ALA A 57 14.80 -4.67 5.22
CA ALA A 57 16.08 -4.75 5.92
C ALA A 57 16.73 -3.37 6.17
N LYS A 58 16.31 -2.33 5.44
CA LYS A 58 16.88 -0.98 5.51
C LYS A 58 15.94 0.02 6.22
N MET A 59 14.65 -0.28 6.29
CA MET A 59 13.67 0.57 6.96
C MET A 59 13.52 0.20 8.44
N PRO A 60 13.20 1.18 9.31
CA PRO A 60 12.74 0.91 10.66
C PRO A 60 11.54 -0.04 10.67
N ALA A 61 11.42 -0.84 11.73
CA ALA A 61 10.39 -1.88 11.82
C ALA A 61 8.96 -1.32 11.89
N ASP A 62 8.81 -0.10 12.39
CA ASP A 62 7.55 0.64 12.50
C ASP A 62 7.07 1.27 11.19
N LYS A 63 7.92 1.25 10.15
CA LYS A 63 7.56 1.82 8.84
C LYS A 63 6.92 0.78 7.93
N LEU A 64 5.84 1.20 7.27
CA LEU A 64 4.97 0.31 6.49
C LEU A 64 5.52 0.04 5.09
N ILE A 65 5.34 -1.19 4.64
CA ILE A 65 5.46 -1.58 3.24
C ILE A 65 4.09 -2.08 2.79
N THR A 66 3.50 -1.42 1.82
CA THR A 66 2.21 -1.80 1.28
C THR A 66 2.30 -2.10 -0.21
N VAL A 67 1.40 -2.93 -0.71
CA VAL A 67 1.36 -3.32 -2.12
C VAL A 67 -0.07 -3.29 -2.61
N PHE A 68 -0.31 -2.62 -3.72
CA PHE A 68 -1.55 -2.75 -4.46
C PHE A 68 -1.50 -4.02 -5.32
N GLN A 69 -2.48 -4.90 -5.12
CA GLN A 69 -2.57 -6.15 -5.86
C GLN A 69 -3.27 -5.92 -7.19
N TRP A 70 -2.52 -5.89 -8.28
CA TRP A 70 -3.04 -5.79 -9.64
C TRP A 70 -2.79 -7.06 -10.44
N GLY A 71 -3.83 -7.65 -11.00
CA GLY A 71 -3.73 -8.82 -11.86
C GLY A 71 -2.96 -9.99 -11.23
N ASN A 72 -2.09 -10.63 -12.01
CA ASN A 72 -1.23 -11.75 -11.57
C ASN A 72 0.04 -11.32 -10.84
N TYR A 73 0.10 -10.10 -10.39
CA TYR A 73 1.30 -9.48 -9.84
C TYR A 73 1.90 -10.25 -8.67
N GLY A 74 1.04 -10.71 -7.77
CA GLY A 74 1.47 -11.36 -6.56
C GLY A 74 2.12 -12.72 -6.77
N SER A 75 1.58 -13.52 -7.69
CA SER A 75 1.95 -14.93 -7.82
C SER A 75 3.32 -15.15 -8.46
N SER A 76 3.76 -14.26 -9.36
CA SER A 76 5.02 -14.42 -10.10
C SER A 76 6.17 -13.53 -9.60
N GLN A 77 5.86 -12.45 -8.88
CA GLN A 77 6.83 -11.41 -8.52
C GLN A 77 7.17 -11.38 -7.03
N ILE A 78 6.26 -11.81 -6.17
CA ILE A 78 6.41 -11.80 -4.72
C ILE A 78 6.19 -13.20 -4.18
N ASN A 79 7.25 -13.82 -3.71
CA ASN A 79 7.17 -15.14 -3.05
C ASN A 79 6.73 -15.00 -1.58
N ALA A 80 6.40 -16.12 -0.93
CA ALA A 80 5.92 -16.13 0.44
C ALA A 80 6.88 -15.46 1.45
N THR A 81 8.18 -15.61 1.26
CA THR A 81 9.19 -14.98 2.13
C THR A 81 9.17 -13.46 2.03
N ALA A 82 8.97 -12.91 0.85
CA ALA A 82 8.84 -11.48 0.64
C ALA A 82 7.46 -10.98 1.06
N GLY A 83 6.40 -11.73 0.78
CA GLY A 83 5.04 -11.39 1.23
C GLY A 83 4.89 -11.32 2.74
N ALA A 84 5.62 -12.15 3.48
CA ALA A 84 5.69 -12.08 4.94
C ALA A 84 6.29 -10.76 5.49
N LYS A 85 6.92 -9.95 4.63
CA LYS A 85 7.53 -8.65 4.98
C LYS A 85 6.67 -7.44 4.58
N ILE A 86 5.53 -7.68 3.95
CA ILE A 86 4.55 -6.66 3.59
C ILE A 86 3.59 -6.48 4.76
N ASP A 87 3.30 -5.25 5.11
CA ASP A 87 2.38 -4.95 6.21
C ASP A 87 0.93 -5.04 5.74
N TYR A 88 0.60 -4.46 4.58
CA TYR A 88 -0.73 -4.55 4.01
C TYR A 88 -0.70 -4.70 2.49
N VAL A 89 -1.65 -5.49 1.98
CA VAL A 89 -1.92 -5.61 0.55
C VAL A 89 -3.33 -5.08 0.29
N TYR A 90 -3.45 -4.14 -0.63
CA TYR A 90 -4.74 -3.64 -1.09
C TYR A 90 -5.29 -4.54 -2.20
N ALA A 91 -6.58 -4.83 -2.14
CA ALA A 91 -7.27 -5.55 -3.19
C ALA A 91 -7.19 -4.77 -4.51
N ASN A 92 -7.21 -5.49 -5.62
CA ASN A 92 -7.46 -4.86 -6.91
C ASN A 92 -8.91 -4.33 -6.97
N PHE A 93 -9.25 -3.60 -8.03
CA PHE A 93 -10.57 -3.00 -8.22
C PHE A 93 -11.73 -4.02 -8.35
N GLY A 94 -11.46 -5.31 -8.42
CA GLY A 94 -12.47 -6.33 -8.25
C GLY A 94 -12.94 -6.34 -6.79
N TYR A 95 -14.24 -6.31 -6.57
CA TYR A 95 -14.89 -6.43 -5.25
C TYR A 95 -14.66 -7.84 -4.65
N SER A 96 -13.42 -8.26 -4.62
CA SER A 96 -12.95 -9.60 -4.32
C SER A 96 -12.21 -9.63 -2.98
N THR A 97 -12.28 -10.78 -2.34
CA THR A 97 -11.52 -11.13 -1.14
C THR A 97 -10.33 -12.02 -1.45
N TYR A 98 -10.02 -12.24 -2.73
CA TYR A 98 -8.92 -13.09 -3.16
C TYR A 98 -7.56 -12.47 -2.86
N ILE A 99 -6.73 -13.21 -2.12
CA ILE A 99 -5.35 -12.84 -1.80
C ILE A 99 -4.42 -13.49 -2.80
N GLY A 100 -3.88 -12.70 -3.73
CA GLY A 100 -2.97 -13.20 -4.78
C GLY A 100 -1.49 -13.10 -4.42
N VAL A 101 -1.15 -12.46 -3.30
CA VAL A 101 0.24 -12.30 -2.84
C VAL A 101 0.58 -13.41 -1.86
N ALA A 102 1.49 -14.30 -2.24
CA ALA A 102 1.92 -15.40 -1.38
C ALA A 102 2.56 -14.89 -0.07
N GLY A 103 2.23 -15.52 1.06
CA GLY A 103 2.72 -15.14 2.38
C GLY A 103 1.99 -13.98 3.06
N VAL A 104 0.93 -13.46 2.43
CA VAL A 104 0.00 -12.50 3.02
C VAL A 104 -1.21 -13.25 3.57
N THR A 105 -1.60 -12.91 4.79
CA THR A 105 -2.76 -13.47 5.50
C THR A 105 -3.91 -12.45 5.53
N LYS A 106 -5.11 -12.89 5.89
CA LYS A 106 -6.31 -12.03 5.90
C LYS A 106 -6.15 -10.78 6.77
N ASP A 107 -5.49 -10.89 7.89
CA ASP A 107 -5.20 -9.79 8.82
C ASP A 107 -4.35 -8.68 8.21
N ARG A 108 -3.67 -8.95 7.08
CA ARG A 108 -2.85 -7.99 6.33
C ARG A 108 -3.38 -7.72 4.92
N PHE A 109 -4.62 -8.06 4.66
CA PHE A 109 -5.25 -7.83 3.37
C PHE A 109 -6.44 -6.87 3.52
N ALA A 110 -6.53 -5.89 2.63
CA ALA A 110 -7.54 -4.84 2.63
C ALA A 110 -8.47 -4.99 1.40
N PRO A 111 -9.59 -5.70 1.50
CA PRO A 111 -10.61 -5.71 0.46
C PRO A 111 -11.29 -4.35 0.31
N LEU A 112 -11.92 -4.12 -0.84
CA LEU A 112 -12.71 -2.93 -1.09
C LEU A 112 -13.95 -2.85 -0.17
N SER A 113 -14.18 -1.65 0.39
CA SER A 113 -15.38 -1.32 1.17
C SER A 113 -16.63 -1.21 0.32
N LEU A 114 -16.47 -0.73 -0.91
CA LEU A 114 -17.56 -0.52 -1.88
C LEU A 114 -17.11 -0.97 -3.28
N ASN A 115 -18.09 -1.34 -4.10
CA ASN A 115 -17.83 -1.60 -5.52
C ASN A 115 -17.28 -0.37 -6.23
N LEU A 116 -16.44 -0.60 -7.21
CA LEU A 116 -15.88 0.43 -8.06
C LEU A 116 -17.00 1.30 -8.68
N GLY A 117 -16.83 2.61 -8.58
CA GLY A 117 -17.84 3.57 -9.04
C GLY A 117 -18.89 3.97 -8.00
N VAL A 118 -19.00 3.22 -6.89
CA VAL A 118 -19.81 3.62 -5.73
C VAL A 118 -18.89 4.32 -4.73
N TYR A 119 -19.03 5.63 -4.63
CA TYR A 119 -18.11 6.44 -3.81
C TYR A 119 -18.63 6.79 -2.43
N ASN A 120 -19.92 6.67 -2.21
CA ASN A 120 -20.54 7.00 -0.94
C ASN A 120 -21.83 6.20 -0.75
N SER A 121 -21.79 5.19 0.07
CA SER A 121 -22.92 4.42 0.54
C SER A 121 -22.59 3.93 1.96
N PRO A 122 -22.81 4.77 3.00
CA PRO A 122 -22.41 4.44 4.37
C PRO A 122 -22.95 3.10 4.86
N SER A 123 -24.24 2.83 4.67
CA SER A 123 -24.84 1.56 5.10
C SER A 123 -24.16 0.37 4.44
N THR A 124 -24.05 0.37 3.11
CA THR A 124 -23.41 -0.72 2.37
C THR A 124 -21.94 -0.93 2.79
N ALA A 125 -21.22 0.17 3.03
CA ALA A 125 -19.83 0.09 3.47
C ALA A 125 -19.71 -0.43 4.91
N GLY A 126 -20.63 -0.06 5.79
CA GLY A 126 -20.70 -0.56 7.17
C GLY A 126 -21.00 -2.05 7.22
N ASP A 127 -22.03 -2.50 6.50
CA ASP A 127 -22.39 -3.92 6.40
C ASP A 127 -21.20 -4.73 5.85
N ARG A 128 -20.56 -4.21 4.80
CA ARG A 128 -19.36 -4.85 4.22
C ARG A 128 -18.19 -4.89 5.21
N ALA A 129 -17.99 -3.83 5.98
CA ALA A 129 -16.93 -3.75 6.97
C ALA A 129 -17.14 -4.79 8.08
N TYR A 130 -18.38 -4.96 8.54
CA TYR A 130 -18.75 -5.99 9.50
C TYR A 130 -18.45 -7.40 8.96
N ASP A 131 -18.92 -7.72 7.75
CA ASP A 131 -18.69 -9.03 7.13
C ASP A 131 -17.19 -9.34 6.97
N LEU A 132 -16.39 -8.34 6.59
CA LEU A 132 -14.95 -8.50 6.42
C LEU A 132 -14.23 -8.71 7.76
N ALA A 133 -14.63 -7.98 8.80
CA ALA A 133 -14.08 -8.13 10.14
C ALA A 133 -14.39 -9.52 10.72
N GLU A 134 -15.63 -9.96 10.63
CA GLU A 134 -16.06 -11.31 11.02
C GLU A 134 -15.33 -12.40 10.24
N ALA A 135 -15.01 -12.15 8.97
CA ALA A 135 -14.21 -13.06 8.16
C ALA A 135 -12.71 -13.04 8.47
N GLY A 136 -12.24 -12.17 9.38
CA GLY A 136 -10.86 -12.06 9.83
C GLY A 136 -9.95 -11.21 8.95
N TYR A 137 -10.51 -10.28 8.16
CA TYR A 137 -9.71 -9.28 7.43
C TYR A 137 -9.31 -8.14 8.37
N GLY A 138 -8.02 -7.79 8.41
CA GLY A 138 -7.49 -6.78 9.33
C GLY A 138 -7.46 -5.36 8.78
N ALA A 139 -7.86 -5.15 7.54
CA ALA A 139 -7.89 -3.84 6.90
C ALA A 139 -8.99 -3.74 5.84
N ILE A 140 -9.36 -2.50 5.51
CA ILE A 140 -10.36 -2.20 4.48
C ILE A 140 -9.80 -1.10 3.59
N MET A 141 -9.88 -1.31 2.28
CA MET A 141 -9.53 -0.31 1.28
C MET A 141 -10.77 0.45 0.83
N HIS A 142 -10.64 1.75 0.71
CA HIS A 142 -11.66 2.57 0.03
C HIS A 142 -11.07 3.23 -1.21
N PHE A 143 -11.71 3.05 -2.35
CA PHE A 143 -11.34 3.68 -3.60
C PHE A 143 -12.57 4.29 -4.28
N ASN A 144 -12.57 5.62 -4.50
CA ASN A 144 -11.62 6.62 -4.06
C ASN A 144 -12.35 7.75 -3.34
N LEU A 145 -11.62 8.47 -2.52
CA LEU A 145 -12.14 9.67 -1.89
C LEU A 145 -12.17 10.80 -2.94
N ARG A 146 -13.36 11.07 -3.49
CA ARG A 146 -13.57 12.23 -4.34
C ARG A 146 -13.78 13.45 -3.45
N THR A 147 -12.74 14.22 -3.27
CA THR A 147 -12.72 15.40 -2.38
C THR A 147 -13.39 16.64 -2.98
N ARG A 148 -13.77 16.59 -4.24
CA ARG A 148 -14.39 17.75 -4.89
C ARG A 148 -15.90 17.65 -4.80
N SER A 149 -16.45 18.47 -3.96
CA SER A 149 -17.78 19.09 -3.99
C SER A 149 -18.98 18.30 -3.48
N GLN A 150 -18.96 17.03 -3.24
CA GLN A 150 -20.26 16.41 -3.05
C GLN A 150 -20.49 15.57 -1.80
N ASN A 151 -19.49 15.11 -1.08
CA ASN A 151 -19.78 14.27 0.06
C ASN A 151 -18.73 14.40 1.15
N ASP A 152 -19.15 14.87 2.29
CA ASP A 152 -18.46 14.71 3.53
C ASP A 152 -18.28 13.18 3.78
N PRO A 153 -17.04 12.66 3.80
CA PRO A 153 -16.80 11.23 3.99
C PRO A 153 -17.03 10.77 5.42
N THR A 154 -17.42 11.66 6.33
CA THR A 154 -17.58 11.38 7.75
C THR A 154 -18.56 10.23 8.00
N ALA A 155 -19.73 10.27 7.35
CA ALA A 155 -20.73 9.23 7.52
C ALA A 155 -20.23 7.86 7.03
N LEU A 156 -19.48 7.86 5.92
CA LEU A 156 -18.87 6.66 5.34
C LEU A 156 -17.84 6.04 6.30
N PHE A 157 -16.90 6.85 6.79
CA PHE A 157 -15.87 6.35 7.69
C PHE A 157 -16.41 5.93 9.04
N LYS A 158 -17.43 6.63 9.56
CA LYS A 158 -18.14 6.19 10.77
C LYS A 158 -18.78 4.83 10.58
N ALA A 159 -19.48 4.62 9.48
CA ALA A 159 -20.12 3.34 9.20
C ALA A 159 -19.10 2.20 9.04
N ILE A 160 -17.97 2.45 8.38
CA ILE A 160 -16.88 1.47 8.26
C ILE A 160 -16.28 1.15 9.64
N ALA A 161 -16.02 2.15 10.47
CA ALA A 161 -15.43 1.95 11.79
C ALA A 161 -16.39 1.23 12.74
N ASP A 162 -17.66 1.58 12.71
CA ASP A 162 -18.71 0.90 13.48
C ASP A 162 -18.82 -0.57 13.04
N GLY A 163 -18.95 -0.81 11.74
CA GLY A 163 -19.07 -2.17 11.22
C GLY A 163 -17.84 -3.03 11.50
N ALA A 164 -16.63 -2.50 11.30
CA ALA A 164 -15.40 -3.28 11.46
C ALA A 164 -14.98 -3.49 12.92
N TRP A 165 -15.21 -2.49 13.79
CA TRP A 165 -14.64 -2.49 15.14
C TRP A 165 -15.64 -2.12 16.25
N GLY A 166 -16.92 -1.89 15.92
CA GLY A 166 -17.91 -1.38 16.86
C GLY A 166 -17.63 0.03 17.39
N GLU A 167 -16.78 0.81 16.66
CA GLU A 167 -16.36 2.13 17.09
C GLU A 167 -17.34 3.20 16.58
N THR A 168 -18.19 3.69 17.47
CA THR A 168 -19.24 4.67 17.14
C THR A 168 -18.81 6.13 17.34
N ASN A 169 -17.72 6.37 18.08
CA ASN A 169 -17.25 7.71 18.45
C ASN A 169 -16.24 8.30 17.47
N VAL A 170 -16.23 7.85 16.24
CA VAL A 170 -15.34 8.38 15.20
C VAL A 170 -15.72 9.81 14.89
N THR A 171 -14.81 10.73 15.12
CA THR A 171 -14.90 12.12 14.69
C THR A 171 -13.96 12.33 13.50
N CYS A 172 -14.54 12.66 12.35
CA CYS A 172 -13.75 13.22 11.26
C CYS A 172 -13.60 14.71 11.53
N THR A 173 -12.47 15.12 12.01
CA THR A 173 -12.16 16.54 12.02
C THR A 173 -12.00 16.94 10.55
N ASN A 174 -12.91 17.76 10.03
CA ASN A 174 -12.68 18.56 8.80
C ASN A 174 -11.54 19.54 9.05
N GLY A 175 -10.64 19.11 9.94
CA GLY A 175 -9.50 19.84 10.35
C GLY A 175 -8.68 20.20 9.14
N ASN A 176 -8.34 21.45 9.13
CA ASN A 176 -7.31 22.04 8.34
C ASN A 176 -6.35 20.95 7.87
N ARG A 177 -6.57 20.47 6.65
CA ARG A 177 -5.49 19.79 5.96
C ARG A 177 -4.34 20.76 6.08
N PRO A 178 -3.17 20.34 6.55
CA PRO A 178 -2.01 21.20 6.42
C PRO A 178 -1.95 21.54 4.94
N GLN A 179 -2.28 22.79 4.60
CA GLN A 179 -2.18 23.26 3.20
C GLN A 179 -0.72 23.27 2.74
N ASP A 180 0.16 23.10 3.68
CA ASP A 180 1.61 23.09 3.53
C ASP A 180 2.18 21.66 3.49
N TRP A 181 1.52 20.78 2.76
CA TRP A 181 2.22 19.61 2.29
C TRP A 181 3.29 20.11 1.31
N THR A 182 4.40 20.58 1.83
CA THR A 182 5.61 20.77 1.04
C THR A 182 6.14 19.40 0.66
N PHE A 183 5.37 18.74 -0.19
CA PHE A 183 5.89 17.60 -0.91
C PHE A 183 7.14 18.03 -1.66
N VAL A 184 7.98 17.08 -1.85
CA VAL A 184 9.13 17.15 -2.72
C VAL A 184 8.77 17.99 -3.95
N PRO A 185 9.47 19.10 -4.21
CA PRO A 185 9.21 19.92 -5.38
C PRO A 185 9.21 19.05 -6.64
N SER A 186 8.32 19.33 -7.58
CA SER A 186 8.32 18.62 -8.86
C SER A 186 9.72 18.68 -9.49
N GLY A 187 10.27 17.53 -9.88
CA GLY A 187 11.62 17.43 -10.40
C GLY A 187 12.73 17.17 -9.39
N TYR A 188 12.42 17.03 -8.09
CA TYR A 188 13.43 16.61 -7.12
C TYR A 188 13.77 15.13 -7.31
N THR A 189 15.05 14.83 -7.35
CA THR A 189 15.56 13.46 -7.49
C THR A 189 16.44 13.12 -6.30
N ILE A 190 16.13 12.05 -5.59
CA ILE A 190 17.04 11.48 -4.59
C ILE A 190 18.07 10.62 -5.32
N THR A 191 19.34 10.97 -5.18
CA THR A 191 20.44 10.18 -5.73
C THR A 191 20.88 9.10 -4.75
N TYR A 192 21.49 8.03 -5.28
CA TYR A 192 22.08 7.00 -4.42
C TYR A 192 23.26 7.53 -3.60
N ALA A 193 24.04 8.46 -4.16
CA ALA A 193 25.13 9.10 -3.44
C ALA A 193 24.60 9.88 -2.20
N GLU A 194 23.50 10.62 -2.37
CA GLU A 194 22.84 11.31 -1.27
C GLU A 194 22.36 10.34 -0.19
N ALA A 195 21.72 9.23 -0.59
CA ALA A 195 21.19 8.22 0.32
C ALA A 195 22.26 7.42 1.08
N THR A 196 23.52 7.48 0.67
CA THR A 196 24.65 6.75 1.29
C THR A 196 25.67 7.67 1.97
N ALA A 197 25.48 8.98 1.90
CA ALA A 197 26.40 9.95 2.50
C ALA A 197 26.18 10.21 4.02
N GLN A 198 25.32 9.41 4.67
CA GLN A 198 25.01 9.49 6.09
C GLN A 198 25.83 8.55 6.95
#